data_d455c805f15e4c086ec66b3a3af6619e
#
_entry.id   d455c805f15e4c086ec66b3a3af6619e
#
_cell.length_a   1.000
_cell.length_b   1.000
_cell.length_c   1.000
_cell.angle_alpha   90.00
_cell.angle_beta   90.00
_cell.angle_gamma   90.00
#
_symmetry.space_group_name_H-M   'P 1'
#
loop_
_entity.id
_entity.type
_entity.pdbx_description
1 polymer ?
#
loop_
_entity_poly.entity_id
_entity_poly.type
_entity_poly.pdbx_seq_one_letter_code
_entity_poly.pdbx_strand_id
1 'polypeptide(L)' 'MRALVYHGPNDMAWEEVPKPELVEDTDAIVRVDVTTICGSDLHILKGDVPEVTDGRILGHEAVGTVEAVGPP' A
#
# COMPACT_ATOMS: atom_id res chain seq x y z
N MET A 1 8.64 1.23 8.07
CA MET A 1 7.85 2.35 7.52
C MET A 1 6.45 2.35 8.07
N ARG A 2 5.70 3.39 7.86
CA ARG A 2 4.30 3.44 8.30
C ARG A 2 3.36 3.35 7.10
N ALA A 3 2.25 2.67 7.28
CA ALA A 3 1.26 2.48 6.24
C ALA A 3 -0.16 2.45 6.82
N LEU A 4 -1.14 2.75 5.95
CA LEU A 4 -2.54 2.59 6.28
C LEU A 4 -2.94 1.15 5.97
N VAL A 5 -3.20 0.35 7.01
CA VAL A 5 -3.43 -1.08 6.90
C VAL A 5 -4.91 -1.42 7.14
N TYR A 6 -5.48 -2.21 6.25
CA TYR A 6 -6.85 -2.70 6.35
C TYR A 6 -6.91 -3.96 7.21
N HIS A 7 -7.80 -3.98 8.19
CA HIS A 7 -7.99 -5.12 9.11
C HIS A 7 -9.38 -5.76 9.04
N GLY A 8 -10.22 -5.27 8.18
CA GLY A 8 -11.58 -5.77 8.01
C GLY A 8 -12.55 -4.62 7.72
N PRO A 9 -13.83 -4.90 7.49
CA PRO A 9 -14.82 -3.86 7.20
C PRO A 9 -14.84 -2.78 8.29
N ASN A 10 -14.69 -1.52 7.88
CA ASN A 10 -14.65 -0.33 8.74
C ASN A 10 -13.50 -0.34 9.76
N ASP A 11 -12.47 -1.14 9.53
CA ASP A 11 -11.32 -1.24 10.43
C ASP A 11 -10.02 -1.05 9.66
N MET A 12 -9.38 0.10 9.86
CA MET A 12 -8.06 0.40 9.31
C MET A 12 -7.26 1.21 10.33
N ALA A 13 -5.94 1.08 10.27
CA ALA A 13 -5.04 1.76 11.19
C ALA A 13 -3.76 2.23 10.49
N TRP A 14 -3.21 3.33 10.98
CA TRP A 14 -1.89 3.82 10.59
C TRP A 14 -0.85 3.11 11.44
N GLU A 15 -0.11 2.19 10.85
CA GLU A 15 0.75 1.26 11.57
C GLU A 15 2.17 1.23 11.04
N GLU A 16 3.09 0.81 11.91
CA GLU A 16 4.44 0.45 11.51
C GLU A 16 4.42 -0.90 10.79
N VAL A 17 5.01 -0.96 9.60
CA VAL A 17 5.12 -2.18 8.80
C VAL A 17 6.54 -2.32 8.25
N PRO A 18 6.99 -3.53 7.90
CA PRO A 18 8.32 -3.73 7.32
C PRO A 18 8.48 -2.93 6.03
N LYS A 19 9.68 -2.40 5.81
CA LYS A 19 10.04 -1.78 4.54
C LYS A 19 10.06 -2.87 3.45
N PRO A 20 9.47 -2.62 2.27
CA PRO A 20 9.49 -3.61 1.19
C PRO A 20 10.91 -3.85 0.68
N GLU A 21 11.12 -5.03 0.12
CA GLU A 21 12.38 -5.46 -0.48
C GLU A 21 12.20 -5.73 -1.97
N LEU A 22 13.28 -5.61 -2.72
CA LEU A 22 13.31 -6.04 -4.12
C LEU A 22 13.26 -7.56 -4.16
N VAL A 23 12.29 -8.11 -4.90
CA VAL A 23 12.09 -9.56 -5.04
C VAL A 23 12.53 -10.03 -6.42
N GLU A 24 12.12 -9.31 -7.46
CA GLU A 24 12.46 -9.62 -8.85
C GLU A 24 13.39 -8.55 -9.43
N ASP A 25 14.15 -8.92 -10.46
CA ASP A 25 15.10 -8.02 -11.10
C ASP A 25 14.45 -6.79 -11.71
N THR A 26 13.16 -6.89 -12.06
CA THR A 26 12.38 -5.81 -12.66
C THR A 26 11.66 -4.95 -11.60
N ASP A 27 11.80 -5.29 -10.33
CA ASP A 27 11.16 -4.53 -9.25
C ASP A 27 11.86 -3.20 -9.01
N ALA A 28 11.09 -2.24 -8.50
CA ALA A 28 11.60 -0.96 -8.02
C ALA A 28 10.96 -0.63 -6.68
N ILE A 29 11.73 0.01 -5.82
CA ILE A 29 11.21 0.60 -4.57
C ILE A 29 11.05 2.09 -4.79
N VAL A 30 9.85 2.60 -4.57
CA VAL A 30 9.52 4.01 -4.70
C VAL A 30 9.30 4.61 -3.31
N ARG A 31 10.03 5.68 -3.00
CA ARG A 31 9.73 6.48 -1.82
C ARG A 31 8.52 7.34 -2.13
N VAL A 32 7.42 7.09 -1.43
CA VAL A 32 6.17 7.82 -1.63
C VAL A 32 6.25 9.19 -0.98
N ASP A 33 6.10 10.25 -1.77
CA ASP A 33 6.08 11.61 -1.28
C ASP A 33 4.65 12.09 -1.00
N VAL A 34 3.70 11.71 -1.86
CA VAL A 34 2.28 12.05 -1.72
C VAL A 34 1.43 10.87 -2.17
N THR A 35 0.40 10.56 -1.41
CA THR A 35 -0.62 9.58 -1.80
C THR A 35 -2.01 10.12 -1.49
N THR A 36 -3.04 9.55 -2.10
CA THR A 36 -4.41 9.95 -1.88
C THR A 36 -5.30 8.75 -1.58
N ILE A 37 -6.46 9.03 -0.99
CA ILE A 37 -7.55 8.06 -0.82
C ILE A 37 -8.50 8.25 -1.99
N CYS A 38 -8.84 7.16 -2.69
CA CYS A 38 -9.82 7.20 -3.76
C CYS A 38 -11.10 6.45 -3.38
N GLY A 39 -12.12 6.49 -4.26
CA GLY A 39 -13.38 5.78 -4.02
C GLY A 39 -13.20 4.28 -3.82
N SER A 40 -12.23 3.65 -4.50
CA SER A 40 -11.94 2.23 -4.33
C SER A 40 -11.49 1.89 -2.91
N ASP A 41 -10.69 2.75 -2.27
CA ASP A 41 -10.28 2.55 -0.88
C ASP A 41 -11.47 2.60 0.07
N LEU A 42 -12.44 3.48 -0.18
CA LEU A 42 -13.66 3.57 0.61
C LEU A 42 -14.54 2.33 0.45
N HIS A 43 -14.62 1.76 -0.76
CA HIS A 43 -15.33 0.51 -1.00
C HIS A 43 -14.68 -0.65 -0.28
N ILE A 44 -13.34 -0.73 -0.29
CA ILE A 44 -12.60 -1.74 0.45
C ILE A 44 -12.89 -1.63 1.94
N LEU A 45 -12.86 -0.43 2.49
CA LEU A 45 -13.12 -0.20 3.91
C LEU A 45 -14.53 -0.62 4.33
N LYS A 46 -15.52 -0.44 3.46
CA LYS A 46 -16.89 -0.89 3.71
C LYS A 46 -17.08 -2.40 3.63
N GLY A 47 -16.07 -3.13 3.15
CA GLY A 47 -16.15 -4.58 2.96
C GLY A 47 -16.83 -4.99 1.66
N ASP A 48 -16.97 -4.07 0.68
CA ASP A 48 -17.60 -4.34 -0.62
C ASP A 48 -16.67 -5.12 -1.57
N VAL A 49 -15.39 -5.25 -1.23
CA VAL A 49 -14.40 -5.96 -2.03
C VAL A 49 -13.85 -7.14 -1.21
N PRO A 50 -14.52 -8.30 -1.25
CA PRO A 50 -14.17 -9.43 -0.38
C PRO A 50 -12.81 -10.05 -0.67
N GLU A 51 -12.21 -9.80 -1.83
CA GLU A 51 -10.87 -10.27 -2.20
C GLU A 51 -9.77 -9.58 -1.40
N VAL A 52 -10.05 -8.42 -0.80
CA VAL A 52 -9.07 -7.72 0.03
C VAL A 52 -9.12 -8.30 1.43
N THR A 53 -7.99 -8.82 1.88
CA THR A 53 -7.85 -9.51 3.16
C THR A 53 -7.20 -8.63 4.22
N ASP A 54 -7.33 -9.05 5.49
CA ASP A 54 -6.66 -8.42 6.62
C ASP A 54 -5.15 -8.27 6.37
N GLY A 55 -4.61 -7.14 6.75
CA GLY A 55 -3.20 -6.81 6.55
C GLY A 55 -2.87 -6.10 5.25
N ARG A 56 -3.84 -5.91 4.35
CA ARG A 56 -3.60 -5.20 3.10
C ARG A 56 -3.33 -3.71 3.35
N ILE A 57 -2.24 -3.22 2.79
CA ILE A 57 -1.93 -1.79 2.79
C ILE A 57 -2.80 -1.12 1.72
N LEU A 58 -3.50 -0.06 2.12
CA LEU A 58 -4.40 0.69 1.25
C LEU A 58 -3.68 1.86 0.57
N GLY A 59 -4.30 2.37 -0.50
CA GLY A 59 -3.79 3.45 -1.31
C GLY A 59 -3.08 2.92 -2.57
N HIS A 60 -3.53 3.37 -3.72
CA HIS A 60 -2.95 2.93 -5.00
C HIS A 60 -2.62 4.10 -5.94
N GLU A 61 -2.80 5.33 -5.45
CA GLU A 61 -2.45 6.54 -6.18
C GLU A 61 -1.36 7.27 -5.41
N ALA A 62 -0.17 7.33 -5.97
CA ALA A 62 0.97 7.93 -5.30
C ALA A 62 1.91 8.62 -6.28
N VAL A 63 2.60 9.63 -5.78
CA VAL A 63 3.73 10.28 -6.46
C VAL A 63 4.94 10.12 -5.55
N GLY A 64 6.04 9.69 -6.12
CA GLY A 64 7.25 9.46 -5.35
C GLY A 64 8.50 9.42 -6.20
N THR A 65 9.60 9.10 -5.55
CA THR A 65 10.92 9.01 -6.17
C THR A 65 11.44 7.59 -6.07
N VAL A 66 11.97 7.06 -7.17
CA VAL A 66 12.58 5.73 -7.18
C VAL A 66 13.78 5.74 -6.25
N GLU A 67 13.76 4.85 -5.24
CA GLU A 67 14.80 4.74 -4.21
C GLU A 67 15.78 3.60 -4.52
N ALA A 68 15.27 2.50 -5.06
CA ALA A 68 16.09 1.33 -5.40
C ALA A 68 15.48 0.57 -6.58
N VAL A 69 16.34 -0.02 -7.39
CA VAL A 69 15.94 -0.87 -8.53
C VAL A 69 16.76 -2.15 -8.53
N GLY A 70 16.26 -3.17 -9.23
CA GLY A 70 16.99 -4.40 -9.47
C GLY A 70 18.19 -4.17 -10.40
N PRO A 71 19.03 -5.19 -10.61
CA PRO A 71 20.19 -5.10 -11.50
C PRO A 71 19.75 -4.88 -12.96
N PRO A 72 20.60 -4.27 -13.79
CA PRO A 72 20.33 -4.04 -15.21
C PRO A 72 20.22 -5.35 -15.99
#